data_3376c13714b69667cc1e0619c631e081
#
_entry.id   3376c13714b69667cc1e0619c631e081
#
_cell.length_a   1.000
_cell.length_b   1.000
_cell.length_c   1.000
_cell.angle_alpha   90.00
_cell.angle_beta   90.00
_cell.angle_gamma   90.00
#
_symmetry.space_group_name_H-M   'P 1'
#
loop_
_entity.id
_entity.type
_entity.pdbx_description
1 polymer ?
#
loop_
_entity_poly.entity_id
_entity_poly.type
_entity_poly.pdbx_seq_one_letter_code
_entity_poly.pdbx_strand_id
1 'polypeptide(L)'
;FDEAQFRSTNGRVLEHQAKRDALHTRFAKALNDNNLEELRQIIIDEEIVCPISGTKNWTEVRQFNLMFSTEMGSTADGSMKIYLRPETAQGIFVNYLNVQKTGRMKVPFGIAQIGKAFRNEIVARQFIFRMREFEQMEMQFFVKPGTELDWFKKWKEIRLKWHKALGFGDASYRYHDHDKLAHYANAATDIEFLMPFGFKEVEGIHSRTNFDLSQHEKFSGKSIKYFDPELNESYTPYVIETSIGVDRMFLSIMSAAYCEEQLENGESRVVLKLPAALAPVKLAVMPLVKKDGLPEKAREIIDDLKFHFHCQYDEKDS
;
A
#
# COMPACT_ATOMS: atom_id res chain seq x y z
N PHE A 1 10.23 -10.37 -14.73
CA PHE A 1 10.41 -11.68 -15.41
C PHE A 1 9.68 -12.73 -14.58
N ASP A 2 8.58 -13.26 -15.09
CA ASP A 2 7.77 -14.25 -14.39
C ASP A 2 8.24 -15.65 -14.79
N GLU A 3 8.78 -16.41 -13.86
CA GLU A 3 9.28 -17.77 -14.09
C GLU A 3 8.19 -18.70 -14.65
N ALA A 4 6.91 -18.48 -14.25
CA ALA A 4 5.80 -19.25 -14.78
C ALA A 4 5.51 -18.95 -16.27
N GLN A 5 5.67 -17.70 -16.69
CA GLN A 5 5.55 -17.32 -18.10
C GLN A 5 6.75 -17.86 -18.94
N PHE A 6 7.93 -17.88 -18.36
CA PHE A 6 9.11 -18.45 -19.01
C PHE A 6 8.97 -19.96 -19.23
N ARG A 7 8.37 -20.68 -18.30
CA ARG A 7 8.13 -22.13 -18.39
C ARG A 7 7.27 -22.52 -19.58
N SER A 8 6.33 -21.70 -19.98
CA SER A 8 5.41 -22.02 -21.07
C SER A 8 6.04 -21.89 -22.46
N THR A 9 7.22 -21.26 -22.59
CA THR A 9 7.72 -20.79 -23.87
C THR A 9 9.01 -21.47 -24.34
N ASN A 10 9.81 -22.07 -23.45
CA ASN A 10 11.03 -22.74 -23.84
C ASN A 10 11.39 -23.94 -22.94
N GLY A 11 10.87 -25.13 -23.27
CA GLY A 11 11.11 -26.37 -22.53
C GLY A 11 12.59 -26.77 -22.38
N ARG A 12 13.46 -26.37 -23.33
CA ARG A 12 14.88 -26.72 -23.28
C ARG A 12 15.64 -26.08 -22.13
N VAL A 13 15.25 -24.87 -21.71
CA VAL A 13 15.89 -24.19 -20.57
C VAL A 13 15.52 -24.84 -19.24
N LEU A 14 14.37 -25.49 -19.17
CA LEU A 14 13.85 -26.09 -17.95
C LEU A 14 14.41 -27.48 -17.64
N GLU A 15 14.93 -28.16 -18.65
CA GLU A 15 15.50 -29.51 -18.51
C GLU A 15 16.90 -29.51 -17.87
N HIS A 16 17.59 -28.36 -17.89
CA HIS A 16 18.98 -28.24 -17.40
C HIS A 16 19.10 -27.16 -16.33
N GLN A 17 19.20 -27.56 -15.07
CA GLN A 17 19.32 -26.65 -13.92
C GLN A 17 20.45 -25.64 -14.07
N ALA A 18 21.65 -26.13 -14.51
CA ALA A 18 22.82 -25.27 -14.70
C ALA A 18 22.60 -24.18 -15.77
N LYS A 19 21.90 -24.51 -16.85
CA LYS A 19 21.58 -23.54 -17.91
C LYS A 19 20.58 -22.49 -17.38
N ARG A 20 19.60 -22.89 -16.58
CA ARG A 20 18.65 -22.01 -15.94
C ARG A 20 19.34 -21.04 -15.00
N ASP A 21 20.23 -21.53 -14.15
CA ASP A 21 20.95 -20.71 -13.17
C ASP A 21 21.90 -19.72 -13.88
N ALA A 22 22.57 -20.11 -14.98
CA ALA A 22 23.36 -19.20 -15.81
C ALA A 22 22.49 -18.10 -16.45
N LEU A 23 21.31 -18.46 -16.95
CA LEU A 23 20.37 -17.49 -17.53
C LEU A 23 19.85 -16.50 -16.47
N HIS A 24 19.48 -16.98 -15.28
CA HIS A 24 19.10 -16.11 -14.17
C HIS A 24 20.21 -15.15 -13.77
N THR A 25 21.45 -15.63 -13.71
CA THR A 25 22.61 -14.79 -13.40
C THR A 25 22.84 -13.74 -14.48
N ARG A 26 22.78 -14.12 -15.77
CA ARG A 26 22.88 -13.21 -16.90
C ARG A 26 21.81 -12.15 -16.90
N PHE A 27 20.55 -12.56 -16.68
CA PHE A 27 19.40 -11.67 -16.58
C PHE A 27 19.53 -10.69 -15.41
N ALA A 28 19.86 -11.19 -14.22
CA ALA A 28 20.02 -10.36 -13.02
C ALA A 28 21.14 -9.32 -13.19
N LYS A 29 22.26 -9.72 -13.83
CA LYS A 29 23.36 -8.80 -14.14
C LYS A 29 22.90 -7.72 -15.12
N ALA A 30 22.29 -8.11 -16.24
CA ALA A 30 21.79 -7.15 -17.23
C ALA A 30 20.79 -6.16 -16.64
N LEU A 31 19.91 -6.62 -15.76
CA LEU A 31 18.94 -5.78 -15.05
C LEU A 31 19.64 -4.80 -14.08
N ASN A 32 20.59 -5.27 -13.28
CA ASN A 32 21.33 -4.44 -12.33
C ASN A 32 22.18 -3.38 -13.03
N ASP A 33 22.79 -3.74 -14.16
CA ASP A 33 23.63 -2.84 -15.00
C ASP A 33 22.77 -1.92 -15.88
N ASN A 34 21.42 -2.03 -15.82
CA ASN A 34 20.47 -1.35 -16.70
C ASN A 34 20.81 -1.50 -18.20
N ASN A 35 21.33 -2.67 -18.58
CA ASN A 35 21.73 -2.98 -19.93
C ASN A 35 20.55 -3.55 -20.73
N LEU A 36 19.78 -2.65 -21.35
CA LEU A 36 18.57 -3.00 -22.10
C LEU A 36 18.87 -3.82 -23.36
N GLU A 37 20.04 -3.61 -23.98
CA GLU A 37 20.46 -4.37 -25.15
C GLU A 37 20.76 -5.84 -24.78
N GLU A 38 21.41 -6.06 -23.64
CA GLU A 38 21.65 -7.43 -23.14
C GLU A 38 20.34 -8.13 -22.76
N LEU A 39 19.37 -7.39 -22.17
CA LEU A 39 18.04 -7.95 -21.91
C LEU A 39 17.33 -8.35 -23.21
N ARG A 40 17.47 -7.56 -24.28
CA ARG A 40 16.95 -7.89 -25.60
C ARG A 40 17.68 -9.11 -26.19
N GLN A 41 19.00 -9.16 -26.05
CA GLN A 41 19.79 -10.29 -26.57
C GLN A 41 19.38 -11.60 -25.88
N ILE A 42 19.12 -11.61 -24.60
CA ILE A 42 18.59 -12.79 -23.88
C ILE A 42 17.29 -13.28 -24.51
N ILE A 43 16.34 -12.38 -24.84
CA ILE A 43 15.08 -12.75 -25.50
C ILE A 43 15.32 -13.43 -26.85
N ILE A 44 16.31 -12.95 -27.59
CA ILE A 44 16.66 -13.46 -28.91
C ILE A 44 17.41 -14.82 -28.81
N ASP A 45 18.44 -14.89 -27.96
CA ASP A 45 19.29 -16.09 -27.79
C ASP A 45 18.48 -17.28 -27.27
N GLU A 46 17.56 -17.04 -26.36
CA GLU A 46 16.71 -18.09 -25.77
C GLU A 46 15.41 -18.31 -26.58
N GLU A 47 15.29 -17.67 -27.74
CA GLU A 47 14.15 -17.81 -28.64
C GLU A 47 12.76 -17.63 -27.94
N ILE A 48 12.70 -16.73 -26.99
CA ILE A 48 11.49 -16.51 -26.17
C ILE A 48 10.33 -16.08 -27.08
N VAL A 49 9.18 -16.74 -26.92
CA VAL A 49 7.94 -16.41 -27.64
C VAL A 49 6.95 -15.71 -26.71
N CYS A 50 6.12 -14.85 -27.29
CA CYS A 50 5.04 -14.20 -26.53
C CYS A 50 4.03 -15.26 -26.05
N PRO A 51 3.72 -15.36 -24.74
CA PRO A 51 2.82 -16.37 -24.21
C PRO A 51 1.37 -16.21 -24.68
N ILE A 52 1.00 -15.03 -25.19
CA ILE A 52 -0.34 -14.75 -25.70
C ILE A 52 -0.45 -15.03 -27.21
N SER A 53 0.49 -14.48 -27.99
CA SER A 53 0.43 -14.58 -29.47
C SER A 53 1.24 -15.73 -30.05
N GLY A 54 2.14 -16.34 -29.28
CA GLY A 54 3.05 -17.39 -29.75
C GLY A 54 4.13 -16.91 -30.72
N THR A 55 4.25 -15.61 -30.96
CA THR A 55 5.22 -15.04 -31.92
C THR A 55 6.52 -14.62 -31.23
N LYS A 56 7.61 -14.55 -32.01
CA LYS A 56 8.92 -13.99 -31.59
C LYS A 56 9.07 -12.51 -32.00
N ASN A 57 7.98 -11.87 -32.38
CA ASN A 57 8.00 -10.47 -32.84
C ASN A 57 8.04 -9.51 -31.65
N TRP A 58 9.19 -9.36 -31.03
CA TRP A 58 9.44 -8.48 -29.90
C TRP A 58 9.86 -7.09 -30.38
N THR A 59 9.32 -6.07 -29.73
CA THR A 59 9.83 -4.71 -29.82
C THR A 59 11.17 -4.62 -29.03
N GLU A 60 11.85 -3.50 -29.13
CA GLU A 60 13.01 -3.25 -28.29
C GLU A 60 12.61 -3.21 -26.82
N VAL A 61 13.55 -3.66 -25.96
CA VAL A 61 13.38 -3.55 -24.50
C VAL A 61 13.49 -2.08 -24.12
N ARG A 62 12.50 -1.59 -23.42
CA ARG A 62 12.45 -0.20 -22.95
C ARG A 62 12.27 -0.17 -21.44
N GLN A 63 12.91 0.81 -20.81
CA GLN A 63 12.70 1.04 -19.39
C GLN A 63 11.26 1.49 -19.16
N PHE A 64 10.57 0.78 -18.26
CA PHE A 64 9.23 1.14 -17.87
C PHE A 64 9.25 2.31 -16.88
N ASN A 65 8.51 3.37 -17.19
CA ASN A 65 8.37 4.50 -16.28
C ASN A 65 7.13 4.31 -15.40
N LEU A 66 7.35 4.04 -14.12
CA LEU A 66 6.28 3.88 -13.15
C LEU A 66 5.52 5.18 -12.89
N MET A 67 6.16 6.35 -13.08
CA MET A 67 5.54 7.64 -12.83
C MET A 67 4.80 8.15 -14.06
N PHE A 68 3.56 8.58 -13.90
CA PHE A 68 2.87 9.39 -14.88
C PHE A 68 3.56 10.74 -15.02
N SER A 69 3.74 11.21 -16.23
CA SER A 69 4.27 12.53 -16.52
C SER A 69 3.33 13.29 -17.44
N THR A 70 3.36 14.61 -17.31
CA THR A 70 2.72 15.55 -18.24
C THR A 70 3.66 16.72 -18.47
N GLU A 71 3.36 17.53 -19.46
CA GLU A 71 4.13 18.72 -19.79
C GLU A 71 3.33 19.97 -19.41
N MET A 72 4.01 20.89 -18.74
CA MET A 72 3.44 22.17 -18.32
C MET A 72 4.18 23.28 -19.04
N GLY A 73 3.44 24.09 -19.80
CA GLY A 73 3.98 25.22 -20.57
C GLY A 73 2.97 25.68 -21.61
N SER A 74 3.11 26.91 -22.09
CA SER A 74 2.25 27.51 -23.12
C SER A 74 2.64 27.07 -24.54
N THR A 75 3.87 26.60 -24.74
CA THR A 75 4.42 26.13 -26.01
C THR A 75 5.20 24.83 -25.82
N ALA A 76 5.29 23.99 -26.85
CA ALA A 76 6.04 22.73 -26.80
C ALA A 76 7.53 22.96 -26.51
N ASP A 77 8.13 24.01 -27.05
CA ASP A 77 9.56 24.31 -26.93
C ASP A 77 9.97 24.87 -25.56
N GLY A 78 9.01 25.26 -24.73
CA GLY A 78 9.25 25.80 -23.38
C GLY A 78 8.57 24.98 -22.29
N SER A 79 8.11 23.78 -22.59
CA SER A 79 7.40 22.95 -21.64
C SER A 79 8.35 22.33 -20.61
N MET A 80 7.88 22.29 -19.34
CA MET A 80 8.54 21.59 -18.27
C MET A 80 7.82 20.27 -17.99
N LYS A 81 8.57 19.16 -18.03
CA LYS A 81 8.04 17.85 -17.68
C LYS A 81 7.81 17.76 -16.19
N ILE A 82 6.58 17.48 -15.79
CA ILE A 82 6.20 17.27 -14.39
C ILE A 82 5.64 15.86 -14.21
N TYR A 83 5.61 15.38 -12.98
CA TYR A 83 5.20 14.03 -12.65
C TYR A 83 4.10 14.01 -11.59
N LEU A 84 3.18 13.07 -11.70
CA LEU A 84 2.28 12.72 -10.62
C LEU A 84 3.05 11.86 -9.60
N ARG A 85 2.82 12.12 -8.32
CA ARG A 85 3.51 11.40 -7.24
C ARG A 85 3.13 9.91 -7.22
N PRO A 86 4.10 8.97 -7.18
CA PRO A 86 3.83 7.54 -7.10
C PRO A 86 3.60 7.03 -5.67
N GLU A 87 3.83 7.91 -4.67
CA GLU A 87 3.69 7.67 -3.24
C GLU A 87 3.44 8.97 -2.49
N THR A 88 2.93 8.90 -1.28
CA THR A 88 2.72 10.09 -0.43
C THR A 88 3.92 10.43 0.45
N ALA A 89 4.89 9.51 0.60
CA ALA A 89 6.06 9.63 1.47
C ALA A 89 6.89 10.90 1.22
N GLN A 90 7.18 11.21 -0.04
CA GLN A 90 8.07 12.33 -0.38
C GLN A 90 7.51 13.69 0.07
N GLY A 91 6.19 13.87 0.03
CA GLY A 91 5.53 15.06 0.58
C GLY A 91 5.73 15.21 2.09
N ILE A 92 5.80 14.09 2.81
CA ILE A 92 6.10 14.09 4.25
C ILE A 92 7.55 14.51 4.49
N PHE A 93 8.51 13.98 3.75
CA PHE A 93 9.94 14.33 3.91
C PHE A 93 10.21 15.80 3.59
N VAL A 94 9.58 16.35 2.54
CA VAL A 94 9.67 17.79 2.22
C VAL A 94 9.20 18.66 3.39
N ASN A 95 8.15 18.22 4.10
CA ASN A 95 7.57 18.96 5.22
C ASN A 95 8.18 18.64 6.59
N TYR A 96 9.14 17.72 6.67
CA TYR A 96 9.73 17.27 7.93
C TYR A 96 10.18 18.44 8.83
N LEU A 97 11.05 19.33 8.33
CA LEU A 97 11.55 20.46 9.12
C LEU A 97 10.46 21.44 9.53
N ASN A 98 9.48 21.67 8.66
CA ASN A 98 8.36 22.55 8.94
C ASN A 98 7.53 22.02 10.11
N VAL A 99 7.15 20.77 10.06
CA VAL A 99 6.38 20.11 11.13
C VAL A 99 7.21 20.03 12.42
N GLN A 100 8.48 19.63 12.33
CA GLN A 100 9.37 19.50 13.49
C GLN A 100 9.51 20.83 14.23
N LYS A 101 9.73 21.95 13.51
CA LYS A 101 9.93 23.28 14.10
C LYS A 101 8.64 23.91 14.60
N THR A 102 7.57 23.93 13.78
CA THR A 102 6.29 24.53 14.16
C THR A 102 5.61 23.78 15.29
N GLY A 103 5.67 22.44 15.26
CA GLY A 103 5.14 21.58 16.29
C GLY A 103 6.04 21.43 17.51
N ARG A 104 7.27 21.98 17.47
CA ARG A 104 8.31 21.77 18.49
C ARG A 104 8.51 20.29 18.82
N MET A 105 8.44 19.47 17.78
CA MET A 105 8.49 18.01 17.95
C MET A 105 9.89 17.54 18.35
N LYS A 106 9.92 16.62 19.31
CA LYS A 106 11.14 15.89 19.70
C LYS A 106 11.13 14.52 19.02
N VAL A 107 12.31 14.05 18.61
CA VAL A 107 12.49 12.67 18.15
C VAL A 107 12.41 11.72 19.36
N PRO A 108 11.62 10.63 19.31
CA PRO A 108 10.89 10.13 18.15
C PRO A 108 9.51 10.78 17.94
N PHE A 109 9.14 11.05 16.69
CA PHE A 109 7.79 11.50 16.31
C PHE A 109 7.44 11.03 14.89
N GLY A 110 6.15 11.03 14.56
CA GLY A 110 5.67 10.64 13.24
C GLY A 110 4.88 11.73 12.55
N ILE A 111 4.88 11.68 11.23
CA ILE A 111 4.00 12.47 10.36
C ILE A 111 3.21 11.48 9.51
N ALA A 112 1.89 11.60 9.52
CA ALA A 112 0.99 10.76 8.73
C ALA A 112 0.24 11.58 7.70
N GLN A 113 -0.05 10.97 6.57
CA GLN A 113 -0.80 11.57 5.46
C GLN A 113 -1.69 10.52 4.82
N ILE A 114 -2.89 10.94 4.42
CA ILE A 114 -3.76 10.19 3.51
C ILE A 114 -3.89 11.01 2.24
N GLY A 115 -3.73 10.38 1.08
CA GLY A 115 -3.85 11.08 -0.17
C GLY A 115 -3.69 10.20 -1.39
N LYS A 116 -3.97 10.78 -2.55
CA LYS A 116 -3.84 10.12 -3.85
C LYS A 116 -2.38 9.88 -4.20
N ALA A 117 -2.13 8.69 -4.76
CA ALA A 117 -0.89 8.31 -5.43
C ALA A 117 -1.22 7.72 -6.80
N PHE A 118 -0.24 7.78 -7.72
CA PHE A 118 -0.45 7.44 -9.13
C PHE A 118 0.72 6.58 -9.61
N ARG A 119 0.42 5.39 -10.11
CA ARG A 119 1.42 4.49 -10.69
C ARG A 119 0.98 4.05 -12.08
N ASN A 120 1.86 4.19 -13.05
CA ASN A 120 1.61 3.78 -14.42
C ASN A 120 1.71 2.26 -14.53
N GLU A 121 0.77 1.54 -13.92
CA GLU A 121 0.71 0.07 -13.95
C GLU A 121 0.48 -0.41 -15.39
N ILE A 122 1.26 -1.39 -15.84
CA ILE A 122 1.08 -2.02 -17.16
C ILE A 122 -0.31 -2.63 -17.24
N VAL A 123 -0.70 -3.37 -16.20
CA VAL A 123 -2.01 -4.02 -16.11
C VAL A 123 -2.66 -3.72 -14.76
N ALA A 124 -3.74 -2.95 -14.78
CA ALA A 124 -4.66 -2.88 -13.65
C ALA A 124 -5.45 -4.20 -13.56
N ARG A 125 -5.57 -4.78 -12.36
CA ARG A 125 -6.22 -6.09 -12.17
C ARG A 125 -6.75 -6.29 -10.77
N GLN A 126 -7.59 -7.30 -10.61
CA GLN A 126 -8.17 -7.69 -9.33
C GLN A 126 -9.00 -6.55 -8.72
N PHE A 127 -9.88 -5.97 -9.55
CA PHE A 127 -10.75 -4.86 -9.18
C PHE A 127 -9.94 -3.68 -8.62
N ILE A 128 -10.22 -3.21 -7.41
CA ILE A 128 -9.51 -2.09 -6.78
C ILE A 128 -8.20 -2.49 -6.08
N PHE A 129 -7.76 -3.76 -6.21
CA PHE A 129 -6.50 -4.20 -5.60
C PHE A 129 -5.28 -3.58 -6.29
N ARG A 130 -5.33 -3.42 -7.62
CA ARG A 130 -4.26 -2.80 -8.42
C ARG A 130 -4.83 -1.83 -9.43
N MET A 131 -4.69 -0.55 -9.12
CA MET A 131 -5.18 0.57 -9.93
C MET A 131 -4.02 1.53 -10.27
N ARG A 132 -4.25 2.41 -11.24
CA ARG A 132 -3.31 3.45 -11.62
C ARG A 132 -3.42 4.70 -10.77
N GLU A 133 -4.60 4.97 -10.23
CA GLU A 133 -4.88 6.00 -9.24
C GLU A 133 -5.46 5.31 -7.99
N PHE A 134 -4.89 5.57 -6.83
CA PHE A 134 -5.30 4.95 -5.57
C PHE A 134 -5.01 5.87 -4.39
N GLU A 135 -5.53 5.54 -3.23
CA GLU A 135 -5.25 6.25 -2.00
C GLU A 135 -4.26 5.47 -1.13
N GLN A 136 -3.24 6.19 -0.65
CA GLN A 136 -2.32 5.69 0.37
C GLN A 136 -2.55 6.40 1.69
N MET A 137 -2.42 5.65 2.78
CA MET A 137 -2.32 6.15 4.13
C MET A 137 -0.94 5.78 4.65
N GLU A 138 -0.07 6.76 4.74
CA GLU A 138 1.33 6.57 5.12
C GLU A 138 1.68 7.35 6.36
N MET A 139 2.56 6.75 7.18
CA MET A 139 3.23 7.41 8.29
C MET A 139 4.74 7.23 8.13
N GLN A 140 5.47 8.32 8.31
CA GLN A 140 6.92 8.33 8.42
C GLN A 140 7.29 8.68 9.88
N PHE A 141 7.83 7.72 10.59
CA PHE A 141 8.19 7.84 12.00
C PHE A 141 9.69 8.03 12.15
N PHE A 142 10.10 9.19 12.63
CA PHE A 142 11.48 9.64 12.72
C PHE A 142 12.08 9.21 14.05
N VAL A 143 13.21 8.51 14.00
CA VAL A 143 13.87 7.94 15.15
C VAL A 143 15.36 8.27 15.19
N LYS A 144 15.99 8.15 16.35
CA LYS A 144 17.45 8.26 16.49
C LYS A 144 18.14 7.13 15.73
N PRO A 145 19.21 7.40 14.95
CA PRO A 145 20.02 6.35 14.34
C PRO A 145 20.53 5.33 15.36
N GLY A 146 20.47 4.05 15.00
CA GLY A 146 20.83 2.94 15.88
C GLY A 146 19.68 2.40 16.74
N THR A 147 18.50 3.04 16.71
CA THR A 147 17.28 2.56 17.39
C THR A 147 16.21 2.07 16.43
N GLU A 148 16.46 2.16 15.12
CA GLU A 148 15.48 1.91 14.06
C GLU A 148 14.99 0.46 14.04
N LEU A 149 15.82 -0.53 14.31
CA LEU A 149 15.40 -1.93 14.27
C LEU A 149 14.49 -2.30 15.45
N ASP A 150 14.68 -1.67 16.61
CA ASP A 150 13.78 -1.84 17.75
C ASP A 150 12.41 -1.17 17.48
N TRP A 151 12.44 0.02 16.88
CA TRP A 151 11.22 0.70 16.45
C TRP A 151 10.50 -0.05 15.33
N PHE A 152 11.23 -0.63 14.38
CA PHE A 152 10.67 -1.49 13.33
C PHE A 152 9.90 -2.67 13.94
N LYS A 153 10.51 -3.42 14.87
CA LYS A 153 9.84 -4.53 15.58
C LYS A 153 8.58 -4.06 16.28
N LYS A 154 8.68 -2.95 17.01
CA LYS A 154 7.55 -2.37 17.75
C LYS A 154 6.40 -1.97 16.80
N TRP A 155 6.71 -1.30 15.70
CA TRP A 155 5.69 -0.92 14.71
C TRP A 155 5.09 -2.14 14.02
N LYS A 156 5.87 -3.15 13.68
CA LYS A 156 5.39 -4.43 13.14
C LYS A 156 4.30 -5.03 14.05
N GLU A 157 4.55 -5.12 15.35
CA GLU A 157 3.59 -5.65 16.32
C GLU A 157 2.34 -4.75 16.48
N ILE A 158 2.53 -3.45 16.61
CA ILE A 158 1.42 -2.48 16.75
C ILE A 158 0.50 -2.53 15.53
N ARG A 159 1.07 -2.55 14.33
CA ARG A 159 0.28 -2.55 13.10
C ARG A 159 -0.50 -3.86 12.94
N LEU A 160 0.10 -5.00 13.17
CA LEU A 160 -0.63 -6.28 13.12
C LEU A 160 -1.74 -6.33 14.17
N LYS A 161 -1.47 -5.84 15.40
CA LYS A 161 -2.50 -5.75 16.45
C LYS A 161 -3.67 -4.86 16.03
N TRP A 162 -3.38 -3.74 15.35
CA TRP A 162 -4.41 -2.86 14.81
C TRP A 162 -5.27 -3.56 13.76
N HIS A 163 -4.66 -4.28 12.80
CA HIS A 163 -5.39 -5.06 11.79
C HIS A 163 -6.29 -6.13 12.44
N LYS A 164 -5.78 -6.86 13.42
CA LYS A 164 -6.56 -7.88 14.14
C LYS A 164 -7.72 -7.29 14.94
N ALA A 165 -7.56 -6.08 15.45
CA ALA A 165 -8.63 -5.37 16.16
C ALA A 165 -9.82 -5.00 15.27
N LEU A 166 -9.69 -5.08 13.94
CA LEU A 166 -10.81 -4.96 12.99
C LEU A 166 -11.80 -6.14 13.09
N GLY A 167 -11.40 -7.27 13.71
CA GLY A 167 -12.33 -8.35 14.07
C GLY A 167 -12.57 -9.41 12.98
N PHE A 168 -11.71 -9.49 11.95
CA PHE A 168 -11.86 -10.47 10.85
C PHE A 168 -11.12 -11.80 11.10
N GLY A 169 -10.69 -12.05 12.33
CA GLY A 169 -10.00 -13.27 12.74
C GLY A 169 -8.49 -13.23 12.52
N ASP A 170 -7.78 -13.83 13.44
CA ASP A 170 -6.31 -13.83 13.48
C ASP A 170 -5.68 -14.57 12.31
N ALA A 171 -6.32 -15.63 11.83
CA ALA A 171 -5.85 -16.44 10.70
C ALA A 171 -5.93 -15.71 9.34
N SER A 172 -6.66 -14.58 9.29
CA SER A 172 -6.77 -13.77 8.07
C SER A 172 -5.53 -12.93 7.79
N TYR A 173 -4.59 -12.82 8.74
CA TYR A 173 -3.40 -11.99 8.62
C TYR A 173 -2.13 -12.80 8.83
N ARG A 174 -1.09 -12.44 8.09
CA ARG A 174 0.27 -12.96 8.31
C ARG A 174 1.31 -11.90 7.97
N TYR A 175 2.54 -12.11 8.47
CA TYR A 175 3.70 -11.37 8.01
C TYR A 175 4.30 -12.04 6.77
N HIS A 176 4.86 -11.19 5.91
CA HIS A 176 5.73 -11.59 4.82
C HIS A 176 7.01 -10.75 4.92
N ASP A 177 8.04 -11.30 5.53
CA ASP A 177 9.34 -10.64 5.64
C ASP A 177 10.06 -10.68 4.29
N HIS A 178 10.72 -9.58 3.90
CA HIS A 178 11.37 -9.47 2.60
C HIS A 178 12.77 -10.05 2.64
N ASP A 179 13.04 -11.05 1.80
CA ASP A 179 14.39 -11.61 1.62
C ASP A 179 15.30 -10.64 0.86
N LYS A 180 14.72 -9.84 -0.04
CA LYS A 180 15.43 -8.84 -0.85
C LYS A 180 14.95 -7.44 -0.51
N LEU A 181 15.80 -6.69 0.17
CA LEU A 181 15.49 -5.32 0.59
C LEU A 181 15.69 -4.31 -0.55
N ALA A 182 14.89 -3.24 -0.53
CA ALA A 182 15.15 -2.06 -1.35
C ALA A 182 16.44 -1.37 -0.90
N HIS A 183 17.09 -0.66 -1.82
CA HIS A 183 18.39 0.00 -1.56
C HIS A 183 18.38 1.04 -0.43
N TYR A 184 17.22 1.53 -0.04
CA TYR A 184 17.04 2.50 1.04
C TYR A 184 16.67 1.85 2.40
N ALA A 185 16.41 0.55 2.41
CA ALA A 185 15.90 -0.14 3.60
C ALA A 185 16.92 -1.11 4.19
N ASN A 186 16.96 -1.22 5.52
CA ASN A 186 17.71 -2.24 6.24
C ASN A 186 16.80 -3.29 6.92
N ALA A 187 15.47 -3.09 6.91
CA ALA A 187 14.47 -4.09 7.25
C ALA A 187 13.14 -3.77 6.54
N ALA A 188 12.42 -4.81 6.13
CA ALA A 188 11.11 -4.68 5.50
C ALA A 188 10.23 -5.90 5.78
N THR A 189 8.93 -5.68 5.95
CA THR A 189 7.91 -6.71 6.08
C THR A 189 6.59 -6.18 5.55
N ASP A 190 5.78 -7.08 4.97
CA ASP A 190 4.39 -6.78 4.68
C ASP A 190 3.48 -7.44 5.70
N ILE A 191 2.34 -6.81 5.97
CA ILE A 191 1.18 -7.47 6.53
C ILE A 191 0.30 -7.86 5.36
N GLU A 192 0.11 -9.16 5.19
CA GLU A 192 -0.78 -9.72 4.17
C GLU A 192 -2.13 -10.09 4.77
N PHE A 193 -3.19 -9.90 3.99
CA PHE A 193 -4.55 -10.32 4.29
C PHE A 193 -4.98 -11.43 3.33
N LEU A 194 -5.77 -12.39 3.83
CA LEU A 194 -6.34 -13.47 3.03
C LEU A 194 -7.52 -12.95 2.18
N MET A 195 -7.20 -12.51 0.98
CA MET A 195 -8.17 -12.13 -0.05
C MET A 195 -8.82 -13.37 -0.68
N PRO A 196 -9.92 -13.25 -1.43
CA PRO A 196 -10.51 -14.36 -2.20
C PRO A 196 -9.53 -15.03 -3.18
N PHE A 197 -8.48 -14.30 -3.59
CA PHE A 197 -7.42 -14.76 -4.49
C PHE A 197 -6.08 -15.02 -3.78
N GLY A 198 -6.13 -15.36 -2.48
CA GLY A 198 -4.97 -15.70 -1.64
C GLY A 198 -4.41 -14.54 -0.84
N PHE A 199 -3.38 -14.82 -0.05
CA PHE A 199 -2.72 -13.80 0.76
C PHE A 199 -2.11 -12.71 -0.11
N LYS A 200 -2.38 -11.46 0.23
CA LYS A 200 -1.88 -10.27 -0.46
C LYS A 200 -1.57 -9.15 0.52
N GLU A 201 -0.54 -8.40 0.19
CA GLU A 201 -0.10 -7.21 0.92
C GLU A 201 -1.24 -6.19 1.06
N VAL A 202 -1.49 -5.75 2.28
CA VAL A 202 -2.38 -4.64 2.61
C VAL A 202 -1.64 -3.49 3.29
N GLU A 203 -0.51 -3.77 3.94
CA GLU A 203 0.36 -2.77 4.57
C GLU A 203 1.82 -3.19 4.45
N GLY A 204 2.69 -2.27 4.01
CA GLY A 204 4.14 -2.40 4.05
C GLY A 204 4.71 -1.67 5.27
N ILE A 205 5.70 -2.27 5.92
CA ILE A 205 6.46 -1.67 7.04
C ILE A 205 7.94 -1.74 6.71
N HIS A 206 8.61 -0.58 6.68
CA HIS A 206 10.00 -0.47 6.25
C HIS A 206 10.85 0.33 7.23
N SER A 207 12.06 -0.11 7.48
CA SER A 207 13.11 0.72 8.07
C SER A 207 13.93 1.31 6.92
N ARG A 208 13.68 2.58 6.60
CA ARG A 208 14.21 3.30 5.41
C ARG A 208 15.57 3.96 5.67
N THR A 209 16.14 3.77 6.85
CA THR A 209 17.34 4.48 7.28
C THR A 209 17.19 6.02 7.18
N ASN A 210 18.25 6.76 6.90
CA ASN A 210 18.19 8.20 6.63
C ASN A 210 18.20 8.53 5.14
N PHE A 211 17.99 7.53 4.28
CA PHE A 211 18.21 7.67 2.84
C PHE A 211 17.43 8.87 2.26
N ASP A 212 16.11 8.92 2.47
CA ASP A 212 15.26 9.96 1.88
C ASP A 212 15.65 11.36 2.37
N LEU A 213 15.78 11.55 3.69
CA LEU A 213 16.18 12.84 4.26
C LEU A 213 17.55 13.28 3.76
N SER A 214 18.50 12.36 3.63
CA SER A 214 19.83 12.65 3.09
C SER A 214 19.78 13.06 1.61
N GLN A 215 18.92 12.45 0.80
CA GLN A 215 18.71 12.87 -0.59
C GLN A 215 18.09 14.28 -0.64
N HIS A 216 17.06 14.54 0.17
CA HIS A 216 16.46 15.87 0.25
C HIS A 216 17.47 16.93 0.72
N GLU A 217 18.32 16.64 1.69
CA GLU A 217 19.42 17.52 2.12
C GLU A 217 20.38 17.81 0.97
N LYS A 218 20.85 16.76 0.30
CA LYS A 218 21.78 16.84 -0.84
C LYS A 218 21.25 17.72 -1.98
N PHE A 219 20.02 17.49 -2.41
CA PHE A 219 19.47 18.19 -3.57
C PHE A 219 18.90 19.57 -3.26
N SER A 220 18.46 19.82 -2.04
CA SER A 220 17.99 21.15 -1.63
C SER A 220 19.09 22.07 -1.14
N GLY A 221 20.26 21.53 -0.76
CA GLY A 221 21.34 22.27 -0.10
C GLY A 221 20.99 22.76 1.31
N LYS A 222 19.86 22.31 1.89
CA LYS A 222 19.40 22.70 3.23
C LYS A 222 19.62 21.58 4.21
N SER A 223 20.25 21.89 5.36
CA SER A 223 20.41 20.90 6.43
C SER A 223 19.07 20.43 6.98
N ILE A 224 18.89 19.11 7.05
CA ILE A 224 17.67 18.44 7.57
C ILE A 224 17.96 17.75 8.90
N LYS A 225 19.05 18.10 9.56
CA LYS A 225 19.44 17.50 10.83
C LYS A 225 18.53 17.94 11.97
N TYR A 226 18.26 17.01 12.85
CA TYR A 226 17.64 17.25 14.15
C TYR A 226 18.75 17.52 15.18
N PHE A 227 18.61 18.60 15.93
CA PHE A 227 19.45 18.85 17.10
C PHE A 227 18.78 18.25 18.34
N ASP A 228 19.44 17.31 18.97
CA ASP A 228 19.00 16.68 20.22
C ASP A 228 19.59 17.43 21.42
N PRO A 229 18.76 18.19 22.16
CA PRO A 229 19.27 18.97 23.29
C PRO A 229 19.68 18.14 24.49
N GLU A 230 19.18 16.90 24.60
CA GLU A 230 19.54 16.01 25.73
C GLU A 230 20.90 15.38 25.50
N LEU A 231 21.27 15.13 24.25
CA LEU A 231 22.55 14.55 23.87
C LEU A 231 23.58 15.61 23.43
N ASN A 232 23.13 16.83 23.20
CA ASN A 232 23.92 17.93 22.64
C ASN A 232 24.59 17.56 21.30
N GLU A 233 23.87 16.82 20.45
CA GLU A 233 24.34 16.36 19.14
C GLU A 233 23.32 16.61 18.04
N SER A 234 23.80 16.67 16.80
CA SER A 234 22.94 16.78 15.61
C SER A 234 23.07 15.54 14.73
N TYR A 235 21.95 14.98 14.31
CA TYR A 235 21.91 13.83 13.40
C TYR A 235 20.77 13.93 12.41
N THR A 236 20.89 13.25 11.28
CA THR A 236 19.77 13.02 10.36
C THR A 236 18.97 11.82 10.88
N PRO A 237 17.68 11.97 11.24
CA PRO A 237 16.90 10.86 11.76
C PRO A 237 16.81 9.70 10.78
N TYR A 238 16.68 8.49 11.34
CA TYR A 238 16.26 7.32 10.59
C TYR A 238 14.74 7.25 10.56
N VAL A 239 14.18 6.54 9.60
CA VAL A 239 12.74 6.55 9.32
C VAL A 239 12.18 5.14 9.36
N ILE A 240 11.10 4.96 10.12
CA ILE A 240 10.24 3.79 10.03
C ILE A 240 8.97 4.20 9.29
N GLU A 241 8.71 3.55 8.18
CA GLU A 241 7.53 3.76 7.37
C GLU A 241 6.47 2.70 7.67
N THR A 242 5.21 3.13 7.72
CA THR A 242 4.05 2.24 7.57
C THR A 242 3.18 2.78 6.43
N SER A 243 2.86 1.94 5.46
CA SER A 243 2.12 2.34 4.26
C SER A 243 0.99 1.38 3.97
N ILE A 244 -0.23 1.90 3.96
CA ILE A 244 -1.47 1.15 3.68
C ILE A 244 -2.07 1.63 2.36
N GLY A 245 -2.46 0.69 1.51
CA GLY A 245 -3.38 0.96 0.41
C GLY A 245 -4.81 1.03 0.92
N VAL A 246 -5.41 2.23 0.94
CA VAL A 246 -6.77 2.43 1.47
C VAL A 246 -7.80 1.61 0.69
N ASP A 247 -7.68 1.58 -0.64
CA ASP A 247 -8.54 0.77 -1.52
C ASP A 247 -8.40 -0.73 -1.24
N ARG A 248 -7.17 -1.21 -0.97
CA ARG A 248 -6.92 -2.61 -0.58
C ARG A 248 -7.55 -2.93 0.77
N MET A 249 -7.47 -2.01 1.75
CA MET A 249 -8.13 -2.16 3.03
C MET A 249 -9.66 -2.23 2.88
N PHE A 250 -10.24 -1.36 2.05
CA PHE A 250 -11.67 -1.41 1.75
C PHE A 250 -12.05 -2.77 1.15
N LEU A 251 -11.30 -3.26 0.16
CA LEU A 251 -11.55 -4.56 -0.46
C LEU A 251 -11.44 -5.71 0.55
N SER A 252 -10.45 -5.67 1.45
CA SER A 252 -10.26 -6.67 2.52
C SER A 252 -11.46 -6.71 3.45
N ILE A 253 -11.90 -5.54 3.92
CA ILE A 253 -13.03 -5.38 4.84
C ILE A 253 -14.32 -5.90 4.18
N MET A 254 -14.60 -5.47 2.95
CA MET A 254 -15.79 -5.91 2.23
C MET A 254 -15.79 -7.41 1.96
N SER A 255 -14.64 -7.96 1.56
CA SER A 255 -14.49 -9.40 1.32
C SER A 255 -14.68 -10.23 2.60
N ALA A 256 -14.16 -9.75 3.73
CA ALA A 256 -14.29 -10.44 5.01
C ALA A 256 -15.68 -10.32 5.63
N ALA A 257 -16.35 -9.19 5.40
CA ALA A 257 -17.69 -8.93 5.93
C ALA A 257 -18.80 -9.59 5.11
N TYR A 258 -18.53 -9.96 3.84
CA TYR A 258 -19.52 -10.66 3.01
C TYR A 258 -19.87 -12.01 3.57
N CYS A 259 -21.15 -12.27 3.79
CA CYS A 259 -21.65 -13.53 4.33
C CYS A 259 -22.97 -13.90 3.67
N GLU A 260 -23.09 -15.15 3.26
CA GLU A 260 -24.36 -15.74 2.83
C GLU A 260 -24.97 -16.54 3.99
N GLU A 261 -26.16 -16.15 4.41
CA GLU A 261 -26.89 -16.80 5.50
C GLU A 261 -28.06 -17.61 4.94
N GLN A 262 -28.23 -18.83 5.44
CA GLN A 262 -29.41 -19.64 5.19
C GLN A 262 -30.48 -19.28 6.20
N LEU A 263 -31.67 -18.98 5.73
CA LEU A 263 -32.83 -18.72 6.56
C LEU A 263 -33.58 -20.00 6.89
N GLU A 264 -34.39 -20.00 7.97
CA GLU A 264 -35.18 -21.15 8.40
C GLU A 264 -36.19 -21.65 7.35
N ASN A 265 -36.64 -20.76 6.48
CA ASN A 265 -37.54 -21.07 5.38
C ASN A 265 -36.84 -21.69 4.13
N GLY A 266 -35.53 -21.89 4.20
CA GLY A 266 -34.71 -22.44 3.12
C GLY A 266 -34.22 -21.39 2.08
N GLU A 267 -34.57 -20.13 2.24
CA GLU A 267 -34.05 -19.02 1.43
C GLU A 267 -32.64 -18.62 1.90
N SER A 268 -31.88 -17.97 1.03
CA SER A 268 -30.59 -17.40 1.39
C SER A 268 -30.64 -15.87 1.31
N ARG A 269 -29.87 -15.22 2.18
CA ARG A 269 -29.66 -13.77 2.08
C ARG A 269 -28.18 -13.41 2.16
N VAL A 270 -27.78 -12.31 1.51
CA VAL A 270 -26.45 -11.72 1.62
C VAL A 270 -26.46 -10.68 2.72
N VAL A 271 -25.48 -10.76 3.61
CA VAL A 271 -25.30 -9.81 4.73
C VAL A 271 -23.85 -9.34 4.75
N LEU A 272 -23.64 -8.05 5.00
CA LEU A 272 -22.32 -7.50 5.32
C LEU A 272 -22.16 -7.43 6.84
N LYS A 273 -21.38 -8.37 7.40
CA LYS A 273 -21.09 -8.43 8.85
C LYS A 273 -19.94 -7.48 9.19
N LEU A 274 -20.19 -6.20 9.04
CA LEU A 274 -19.21 -5.17 9.39
C LEU A 274 -19.05 -5.06 10.92
N PRO A 275 -17.80 -4.98 11.41
CA PRO A 275 -17.56 -4.62 12.81
C PRO A 275 -18.20 -3.26 13.14
N ALA A 276 -18.74 -3.11 14.35
CA ALA A 276 -19.42 -1.89 14.76
C ALA A 276 -18.56 -0.62 14.60
N ALA A 277 -17.23 -0.75 14.80
CA ALA A 277 -16.29 0.35 14.60
C ALA A 277 -16.27 0.86 13.15
N LEU A 278 -16.49 -0.02 12.17
CA LEU A 278 -16.42 0.28 10.73
C LEU A 278 -17.81 0.52 10.11
N ALA A 279 -18.89 0.09 10.77
CA ALA A 279 -20.24 0.30 10.26
C ALA A 279 -20.53 1.80 10.11
N PRO A 280 -20.99 2.30 8.95
CA PRO A 280 -21.26 3.72 8.74
C PRO A 280 -22.43 4.20 9.60
N VAL A 281 -23.44 3.35 9.80
CA VAL A 281 -24.57 3.60 10.71
C VAL A 281 -24.36 2.75 11.95
N LYS A 282 -24.31 3.39 13.12
CA LYS A 282 -24.04 2.71 14.40
C LYS A 282 -25.32 2.17 15.04
N LEU A 283 -26.43 2.84 14.77
CA LEU A 283 -27.73 2.52 15.35
C LEU A 283 -28.83 2.87 14.37
N ALA A 284 -29.73 1.94 14.13
CA ALA A 284 -30.99 2.21 13.44
C ALA A 284 -32.16 1.98 14.41
N VAL A 285 -33.08 2.93 14.46
CA VAL A 285 -34.29 2.81 15.26
C VAL A 285 -35.50 2.77 14.32
N MET A 286 -36.20 1.65 14.38
CA MET A 286 -37.31 1.33 13.48
C MET A 286 -38.55 1.03 14.31
N PRO A 287 -39.63 1.84 14.24
CA PRO A 287 -40.87 1.48 14.89
C PRO A 287 -41.51 0.26 14.26
N LEU A 288 -41.94 -0.71 15.05
CA LEU A 288 -42.55 -1.94 14.57
C LEU A 288 -43.81 -1.67 13.73
N VAL A 289 -44.60 -0.65 14.11
CA VAL A 289 -45.79 -0.18 13.39
C VAL A 289 -45.89 1.33 13.47
N LYS A 290 -46.55 1.96 12.49
CA LYS A 290 -46.72 3.43 12.40
C LYS A 290 -47.88 3.99 13.25
N LYS A 291 -48.11 3.42 14.41
CA LYS A 291 -49.21 3.81 15.32
C LYS A 291 -48.81 3.61 16.78
N ASP A 292 -49.70 3.94 17.68
CA ASP A 292 -49.56 3.72 19.12
C ASP A 292 -48.38 4.48 19.76
N GLY A 293 -47.96 5.60 19.17
CA GLY A 293 -46.86 6.43 19.68
C GLY A 293 -45.45 5.84 19.41
N LEU A 294 -45.33 4.75 18.67
CA LEU A 294 -44.04 4.11 18.38
C LEU A 294 -43.12 4.96 17.48
N PRO A 295 -43.62 5.63 16.41
CA PRO A 295 -42.77 6.54 15.62
C PRO A 295 -42.23 7.71 16.47
N GLU A 296 -43.04 8.29 17.35
CA GLU A 296 -42.62 9.38 18.23
C GLU A 296 -41.55 8.90 19.20
N LYS A 297 -41.73 7.73 19.80
CA LYS A 297 -40.76 7.13 20.72
C LYS A 297 -39.45 6.79 20.02
N ALA A 298 -39.50 6.29 18.79
CA ALA A 298 -38.30 6.02 17.99
C ALA A 298 -37.51 7.31 17.70
N ARG A 299 -38.19 8.41 17.38
CA ARG A 299 -37.55 9.72 17.18
C ARG A 299 -36.97 10.29 18.47
N GLU A 300 -37.64 10.15 19.60
CA GLU A 300 -37.12 10.53 20.92
C GLU A 300 -35.78 9.81 21.22
N ILE A 301 -35.71 8.50 20.96
CA ILE A 301 -34.49 7.71 21.15
C ILE A 301 -33.37 8.23 20.23
N ILE A 302 -33.66 8.52 18.96
CA ILE A 302 -32.66 9.07 18.02
C ILE A 302 -32.20 10.47 18.47
N ASP A 303 -33.11 11.32 18.92
CA ASP A 303 -32.78 12.68 19.39
C ASP A 303 -31.86 12.66 20.61
N ASP A 304 -31.99 11.67 21.48
CA ASP A 304 -31.11 11.46 22.62
C ASP A 304 -29.69 10.93 22.16
N LEU A 305 -29.64 10.03 21.19
CA LEU A 305 -28.42 9.34 20.82
C LEU A 305 -27.62 9.97 19.66
N LYS A 306 -28.22 10.83 18.83
CA LYS A 306 -27.61 11.37 17.60
C LYS A 306 -26.32 12.19 17.82
N PHE A 307 -26.12 12.73 19.04
CA PHE A 307 -24.90 13.45 19.40
C PHE A 307 -23.73 12.54 19.79
N HIS A 308 -24.02 11.25 20.04
CA HIS A 308 -23.04 10.24 20.41
C HIS A 308 -22.76 9.25 19.31
N PHE A 309 -23.78 8.98 18.45
CA PHE A 309 -23.69 7.96 17.40
C PHE A 309 -24.32 8.47 16.11
N HIS A 310 -23.81 7.98 14.98
CA HIS A 310 -24.50 8.16 13.70
C HIS A 310 -25.73 7.25 13.67
N CYS A 311 -26.89 7.85 13.86
CA CYS A 311 -28.19 7.16 13.95
C CYS A 311 -28.98 7.29 12.64
N GLN A 312 -29.77 6.28 12.33
CA GLN A 312 -30.72 6.29 11.23
C GLN A 312 -32.12 5.95 11.73
N TYR A 313 -33.11 6.68 11.24
CA TYR A 313 -34.52 6.36 11.41
C TYR A 313 -35.06 5.75 10.12
N ASP A 314 -35.77 4.63 10.23
CA ASP A 314 -36.54 4.08 9.11
C ASP A 314 -37.89 3.58 9.61
N GLU A 315 -38.97 3.97 8.92
CA GLU A 315 -40.36 3.56 9.19
C GLU A 315 -40.98 2.87 7.97
N LYS A 316 -40.16 2.48 6.98
CA LYS A 316 -40.67 1.73 5.83
C LYS A 316 -40.91 0.29 6.25
N ASP A 317 -42.08 -0.22 5.88
CA ASP A 317 -42.36 -1.65 5.98
C ASP A 317 -41.44 -2.36 4.99
N SER A 318 -40.68 -3.36 5.48
CA SER A 318 -39.84 -4.22 4.65
C SER A 318 -40.65 -5.32 4.04
#